data_abdf1d5f414284b1c454cb641b8177c4
#
_entry.id   abdf1d5f414284b1c454cb641b8177c4
#
_cell.length_a   1.000
_cell.length_b   1.000
_cell.length_c   1.000
_cell.angle_alpha   90.00
_cell.angle_beta   90.00
_cell.angle_gamma   90.00
#
_symmetry.space_group_name_H-M   'P 1'
#
loop_
_entity.id
_entity.type
_entity.pdbx_description
1 polymer ?
#
loop_
_entity_poly.entity_id
_entity_poly.type
_entity_poly.pdbx_seq_one_letter_code
_entity_poly.pdbx_strand_id
1 'polypeptide(L)'
;MKVSAFTFIKNGQILGYPFVESIQSILTIVDEFVINVGESEDDTLLMIQSIHSSKIRIIKSKWNDTMQECGFVYGQQKMIAQYNCTGDWAFYIEGDEVYHERDLKKITKSMEIHLNNPSVEALVFDFKHFYGNANSVLNSPGWYRTEARIIKN
;
A
#
# COMPACT_ATOMS: atom_id res chain seq x y z
N MET A 1 -13.23 -13.12 8.21
CA MET A 1 -12.57 -12.29 7.19
C MET A 1 -11.16 -11.99 7.67
N LYS A 2 -10.18 -12.31 6.86
CA LYS A 2 -8.75 -11.97 7.08
C LYS A 2 -8.31 -10.95 6.02
N VAL A 3 -7.60 -9.90 6.43
CA VAL A 3 -7.14 -8.84 5.54
C VAL A 3 -5.63 -8.79 5.53
N SER A 4 -5.02 -8.94 4.35
CA SER A 4 -3.60 -8.73 4.14
C SER A 4 -3.38 -7.37 3.49
N ALA A 5 -2.63 -6.48 4.12
CA ALA A 5 -2.09 -5.31 3.43
C ALA A 5 -0.79 -5.68 2.71
N PHE A 6 -0.46 -4.95 1.65
CA PHE A 6 0.82 -5.10 0.99
C PHE A 6 1.32 -3.82 0.34
N THR A 7 2.63 -3.70 0.29
CA THR A 7 3.35 -2.62 -0.40
C THR A 7 4.72 -3.09 -0.87
N PHE A 8 5.35 -2.31 -1.71
CA PHE A 8 6.75 -2.47 -2.05
C PHE A 8 7.45 -1.11 -1.94
N ILE A 9 8.71 -1.11 -1.53
CA ILE A 9 9.46 0.12 -1.33
C ILE A 9 10.96 -0.09 -1.53
N LYS A 10 11.62 0.91 -2.11
CA LYS A 10 13.08 1.03 -2.22
C LYS A 10 13.45 2.50 -2.08
N ASN A 11 14.49 2.81 -1.28
CA ASN A 11 15.02 4.16 -1.09
C ASN A 11 13.95 5.17 -0.63
N GLY A 12 13.01 4.71 0.23
CA GLY A 12 11.88 5.54 0.66
C GLY A 12 12.29 6.77 1.45
N GLN A 13 13.38 6.69 2.23
CA GLN A 13 13.90 7.82 2.98
C GLN A 13 14.53 8.88 2.05
N ILE A 14 15.40 8.46 1.12
CA ILE A 14 16.03 9.36 0.14
C ILE A 14 14.98 10.04 -0.73
N LEU A 15 13.93 9.30 -1.10
CA LEU A 15 12.82 9.81 -1.92
C LEU A 15 11.83 10.67 -1.12
N GLY A 16 11.96 10.73 0.20
CA GLY A 16 11.10 11.53 1.07
C GLY A 16 9.67 11.03 1.18
N TYR A 17 9.43 9.73 0.97
CA TYR A 17 8.10 9.13 1.10
C TYR A 17 7.69 8.98 2.57
N PRO A 18 6.44 9.30 2.94
CA PRO A 18 5.91 9.09 4.29
C PRO A 18 5.49 7.62 4.50
N PHE A 19 6.36 6.66 4.13
CA PHE A 19 6.01 5.24 4.10
C PHE A 19 5.75 4.63 5.48
N VAL A 20 6.35 5.18 6.53
CA VAL A 20 6.08 4.75 7.91
C VAL A 20 4.65 5.13 8.30
N GLU A 21 4.26 6.37 8.05
CA GLU A 21 2.91 6.88 8.26
C GLU A 21 1.90 6.16 7.36
N SER A 22 2.26 5.88 6.11
CA SER A 22 1.49 5.07 5.17
C SER A 22 1.14 3.71 5.79
N ILE A 23 2.15 2.93 6.20
CA ILE A 23 1.99 1.62 6.82
C ILE A 23 1.12 1.71 8.08
N GLN A 24 1.43 2.66 8.97
CA GLN A 24 0.72 2.84 10.23
C GLN A 24 -0.75 3.22 10.03
N SER A 25 -1.08 3.94 8.96
CA SER A 25 -2.43 4.45 8.71
C SER A 25 -3.48 3.35 8.60
N ILE A 26 -3.12 2.14 8.11
CA ILE A 26 -4.04 1.01 7.95
C ILE A 26 -3.73 -0.19 8.86
N LEU A 27 -2.64 -0.14 9.63
CA LEU A 27 -2.14 -1.27 10.42
C LEU A 27 -3.16 -1.79 11.44
N THR A 28 -4.08 -0.94 11.89
CA THR A 28 -5.12 -1.30 12.87
C THR A 28 -6.22 -2.18 12.28
N ILE A 29 -6.48 -2.10 10.97
CA ILE A 29 -7.58 -2.78 10.30
C ILE A 29 -7.15 -3.99 9.44
N VAL A 30 -5.87 -4.36 9.48
CA VAL A 30 -5.33 -5.52 8.76
C VAL A 30 -4.83 -6.59 9.74
N ASP A 31 -4.79 -7.84 9.30
CA ASP A 31 -4.31 -8.98 10.08
C ASP A 31 -2.82 -9.27 9.82
N GLU A 32 -2.36 -9.00 8.61
CA GLU A 32 -0.95 -9.02 8.21
C GLU A 32 -0.61 -7.88 7.27
N PHE A 33 0.67 -7.50 7.22
CA PHE A 33 1.18 -6.51 6.29
C PHE A 33 2.45 -7.04 5.62
N VAL A 34 2.36 -7.37 4.35
CA VAL A 34 3.48 -7.85 3.53
C VAL A 34 4.20 -6.67 2.91
N ILE A 35 5.46 -6.47 3.26
CA ILE A 35 6.27 -5.38 2.73
C ILE A 35 7.43 -5.95 1.93
N ASN A 36 7.43 -5.74 0.62
CA ASN A 36 8.52 -6.10 -0.24
C ASN A 36 9.54 -4.94 -0.30
N VAL A 37 10.64 -5.11 0.41
CA VAL A 37 11.69 -4.09 0.53
C VAL A 37 12.81 -4.38 -0.46
N GLY A 38 13.02 -3.46 -1.39
CA GLY A 38 14.17 -3.50 -2.30
C GLY A 38 15.49 -3.20 -1.60
N GLU A 39 16.61 -3.68 -2.16
CA GLU A 39 17.94 -3.27 -1.72
C GLU A 39 18.04 -1.74 -1.79
N SER A 40 18.06 -1.10 -0.62
CA SER A 40 18.05 0.37 -0.46
C SER A 40 19.42 0.87 -0.02
N GLU A 41 19.78 2.07 -0.46
CA GLU A 41 21.02 2.75 -0.09
C GLU A 41 20.88 3.62 1.17
N ASP A 42 19.67 3.59 1.76
CA ASP A 42 19.26 4.38 2.92
C ASP A 42 18.72 3.49 4.06
N ASP A 43 18.21 4.12 5.11
CA ASP A 43 17.68 3.42 6.29
C ASP A 43 16.22 2.92 6.12
N THR A 44 15.69 2.83 4.90
CA THR A 44 14.30 2.40 4.62
C THR A 44 13.96 1.11 5.37
N LEU A 45 14.82 0.08 5.31
CA LEU A 45 14.57 -1.19 5.99
C LEU A 45 14.55 -1.03 7.52
N LEU A 46 15.48 -0.26 8.09
CA LEU A 46 15.56 -0.02 9.52
C LEU A 46 14.34 0.75 10.02
N MET A 47 13.88 1.74 9.26
CA MET A 47 12.67 2.51 9.58
C MET A 47 11.41 1.62 9.59
N ILE A 48 11.27 0.69 8.63
CA ILE A 48 10.16 -0.28 8.63
C ILE A 48 10.24 -1.19 9.86
N GLN A 49 11.41 -1.70 10.18
CA GLN A 49 11.62 -2.57 11.35
C GLN A 49 11.32 -1.86 12.67
N SER A 50 11.50 -0.54 12.74
CA SER A 50 11.20 0.27 13.93
C SER A 50 9.70 0.40 14.24
N ILE A 51 8.80 0.01 13.32
CA ILE A 51 7.34 0.03 13.58
C ILE A 51 6.93 -1.01 14.65
N HIS A 52 7.75 -2.02 14.95
CA HIS A 52 7.55 -3.01 16.00
C HIS A 52 6.14 -3.66 16.03
N SER A 53 5.64 -4.11 14.88
CA SER A 53 4.36 -4.81 14.79
C SER A 53 4.55 -6.26 14.38
N SER A 54 3.94 -7.19 15.10
CA SER A 54 3.92 -8.62 14.74
C SER A 54 3.14 -8.92 13.47
N LYS A 55 2.35 -7.97 12.97
CA LYS A 55 1.62 -8.10 11.71
C LYS A 55 2.52 -7.90 10.48
N ILE A 56 3.67 -7.24 10.63
CA ILE A 56 4.56 -6.91 9.52
C ILE A 56 5.42 -8.11 9.16
N ARG A 57 5.38 -8.49 7.89
CA ARG A 57 6.22 -9.51 7.28
C ARG A 57 7.01 -8.89 6.12
N ILE A 58 8.33 -8.85 6.29
CA ILE A 58 9.25 -8.25 5.31
C ILE A 58 9.75 -9.32 4.35
N ILE A 59 9.65 -9.03 3.06
CA ILE A 59 10.30 -9.74 1.96
C ILE A 59 11.42 -8.83 1.46
N LYS A 60 12.60 -9.38 1.26
CA LYS A 60 13.72 -8.64 0.65
C LYS A 60 13.85 -9.04 -0.81
N SER A 61 13.93 -8.05 -1.68
CA SER A 61 14.08 -8.28 -3.12
C SER A 61 15.17 -7.40 -3.72
N LYS A 62 15.72 -7.88 -4.82
CA LYS A 62 16.61 -7.10 -5.67
C LYS A 62 15.85 -6.64 -6.88
N TRP A 63 15.84 -5.33 -7.10
CA TRP A 63 15.18 -4.77 -8.27
C TRP A 63 16.09 -4.86 -9.49
N ASN A 64 15.51 -5.21 -10.63
CA ASN A 64 16.22 -5.14 -11.89
C ASN A 64 16.06 -3.74 -12.48
N ASP A 65 17.05 -2.90 -12.29
CA ASP A 65 17.02 -1.50 -12.73
C ASP A 65 17.00 -1.37 -14.27
N THR A 66 17.26 -2.46 -15.02
CA THR A 66 17.10 -2.45 -16.49
C THR A 66 15.64 -2.58 -16.92
N MET A 67 14.72 -2.92 -16.01
CA MET A 67 13.27 -3.08 -16.26
C MET A 67 12.46 -1.82 -15.87
N GLN A 68 13.06 -0.65 -15.90
CA GLN A 68 12.36 0.60 -15.54
C GLN A 68 11.40 1.09 -16.62
N GLU A 69 11.62 0.68 -17.88
CA GLU A 69 10.76 1.05 -18.98
C GLU A 69 9.30 0.65 -18.73
N CYS A 70 8.37 1.57 -18.95
CA CYS A 70 6.94 1.40 -18.73
C CYS A 70 6.55 0.96 -17.30
N GLY A 71 7.43 1.10 -16.32
CA GLY A 71 7.15 0.75 -14.92
C GLY A 71 7.10 -0.75 -14.63
N PHE A 72 7.62 -1.61 -15.50
CA PHE A 72 7.62 -3.07 -15.34
C PHE A 72 8.20 -3.52 -13.99
N VAL A 73 9.30 -2.91 -13.54
CA VAL A 73 9.91 -3.25 -12.26
C VAL A 73 8.93 -3.02 -11.09
N TYR A 74 8.16 -1.92 -11.11
CA TYR A 74 7.18 -1.63 -10.05
C TYR A 74 6.05 -2.64 -10.03
N GLY A 75 5.51 -3.01 -11.21
CA GLY A 75 4.52 -4.07 -11.35
C GLY A 75 5.03 -5.41 -10.80
N GLN A 76 6.26 -5.80 -11.12
CA GLN A 76 6.90 -7.01 -10.61
C GLN A 76 7.02 -6.98 -9.07
N GLN A 77 7.50 -5.88 -8.51
CA GLN A 77 7.69 -5.76 -7.06
C GLN A 77 6.36 -5.75 -6.30
N LYS A 78 5.34 -5.11 -6.88
CA LYS A 78 3.96 -5.14 -6.38
C LYS A 78 3.43 -6.57 -6.34
N MET A 79 3.56 -7.32 -7.44
CA MET A 79 3.12 -8.72 -7.54
C MET A 79 3.82 -9.62 -6.53
N ILE A 80 5.14 -9.46 -6.30
CA ILE A 80 5.87 -10.22 -5.28
C ILE A 80 5.22 -10.02 -3.89
N ALA A 81 4.87 -8.78 -3.52
CA ALA A 81 4.20 -8.53 -2.26
C ALA A 81 2.79 -9.13 -2.24
N GLN A 82 2.01 -8.91 -3.29
CA GLN A 82 0.62 -9.36 -3.42
C GLN A 82 0.49 -10.88 -3.32
N TYR A 83 1.27 -11.65 -4.08
CA TYR A 83 1.22 -13.12 -4.06
C TYR A 83 1.67 -13.76 -2.75
N ASN A 84 2.24 -12.97 -1.87
CA ASN A 84 2.55 -13.40 -0.51
C ASN A 84 1.44 -13.07 0.50
N CYS A 85 0.36 -12.42 0.09
CA CYS A 85 -0.81 -12.19 0.93
C CYS A 85 -1.57 -13.50 1.18
N THR A 86 -2.09 -13.66 2.40
CA THR A 86 -2.82 -14.88 2.81
C THR A 86 -4.25 -14.59 3.29
N GLY A 87 -4.68 -13.33 3.23
CA GLY A 87 -6.03 -12.90 3.61
C GLY A 87 -7.06 -13.12 2.52
N ASP A 88 -8.32 -12.98 2.87
CA ASP A 88 -9.46 -12.99 1.93
C ASP A 88 -9.46 -11.75 1.03
N TRP A 89 -8.93 -10.65 1.56
CA TRP A 89 -8.70 -9.39 0.86
C TRP A 89 -7.22 -9.03 0.86
N ALA A 90 -6.73 -8.55 -0.27
CA ALA A 90 -5.41 -7.96 -0.43
C ALA A 90 -5.55 -6.43 -0.59
N PHE A 91 -5.02 -5.68 0.38
CA PHE A 91 -5.12 -4.23 0.47
C PHE A 91 -3.79 -3.59 0.10
N TYR A 92 -3.71 -3.02 -1.10
CA TYR A 92 -2.53 -2.32 -1.59
C TYR A 92 -2.48 -0.89 -1.06
N ILE A 93 -1.30 -0.45 -0.64
CA ILE A 93 -1.03 0.96 -0.31
C ILE A 93 0.33 1.36 -0.89
N GLU A 94 0.42 2.53 -1.48
CA GLU A 94 1.70 3.10 -1.93
C GLU A 94 2.41 3.82 -0.78
N GLY A 95 3.74 3.93 -0.87
CA GLY A 95 4.55 4.50 0.21
C GLY A 95 4.31 5.99 0.46
N ASP A 96 3.61 6.67 -0.43
CA ASP A 96 3.22 8.08 -0.35
C ASP A 96 1.71 8.30 -0.10
N GLU A 97 0.95 7.23 0.13
CA GLU A 97 -0.49 7.27 0.43
C GLU A 97 -0.74 7.12 1.94
N VAL A 98 -1.73 7.84 2.46
CA VAL A 98 -2.17 7.74 3.85
C VAL A 98 -3.68 7.68 3.91
N TYR A 99 -4.23 6.72 4.67
CA TYR A 99 -5.67 6.61 4.92
C TYR A 99 -6.06 7.38 6.18
N HIS A 100 -7.13 8.16 6.07
CA HIS A 100 -7.62 8.93 7.21
C HIS A 100 -8.34 8.01 8.21
N GLU A 101 -8.05 8.14 9.51
CA GLU A 101 -8.57 7.27 10.56
C GLU A 101 -10.10 7.20 10.62
N ARG A 102 -10.81 8.29 10.27
CA ARG A 102 -12.29 8.32 10.21
C ARG A 102 -12.90 7.36 9.20
N ASP A 103 -12.13 7.00 8.15
CA ASP A 103 -12.61 6.16 7.05
C ASP A 103 -12.37 4.66 7.31
N LEU A 104 -11.48 4.29 8.25
CA LEU A 104 -11.08 2.91 8.51
C LEU A 104 -12.26 1.99 8.84
N LYS A 105 -13.21 2.46 9.68
CA LYS A 105 -14.41 1.69 10.02
C LYS A 105 -15.30 1.42 8.80
N LYS A 106 -15.42 2.41 7.90
CA LYS A 106 -16.19 2.28 6.67
C LYS A 106 -15.53 1.29 5.72
N ILE A 107 -14.20 1.33 5.61
CA ILE A 107 -13.41 0.41 4.80
C ILE A 107 -13.62 -1.04 5.28
N THR A 108 -13.42 -1.29 6.58
CA THR A 108 -13.62 -2.64 7.17
C THR A 108 -15.04 -3.14 6.91
N LYS A 109 -16.05 -2.31 7.16
CA LYS A 109 -17.45 -2.67 6.94
C LYS A 109 -17.75 -2.99 5.46
N SER A 110 -17.14 -2.26 4.52
CA SER A 110 -17.30 -2.53 3.09
C SER A 110 -16.69 -3.88 2.71
N MET A 111 -15.52 -4.22 3.22
CA MET A 111 -14.91 -5.54 3.03
C MET A 111 -15.80 -6.67 3.57
N GLU A 112 -16.38 -6.50 4.77
CA GLU A 112 -17.29 -7.48 5.38
C GLU A 112 -18.55 -7.71 4.52
N ILE A 113 -19.21 -6.62 4.10
CA ILE A 113 -20.43 -6.69 3.29
C ILE A 113 -20.20 -7.41 1.95
N HIS A 114 -19.07 -7.15 1.33
CA HIS A 114 -18.78 -7.63 -0.02
C HIS A 114 -17.95 -8.92 -0.07
N LEU A 115 -17.57 -9.48 1.08
CA LEU A 115 -16.74 -10.68 1.14
C LEU A 115 -17.31 -11.83 0.31
N ASN A 116 -18.58 -12.13 0.51
CA ASN A 116 -19.26 -13.25 -0.13
C ASN A 116 -20.05 -12.85 -1.41
N ASN A 117 -19.91 -11.61 -1.87
CA ASN A 117 -20.56 -11.16 -3.09
C ASN A 117 -19.66 -11.46 -4.32
N PRO A 118 -20.02 -12.43 -5.19
CA PRO A 118 -19.19 -12.83 -6.33
C PRO A 118 -19.11 -11.74 -7.41
N SER A 119 -20.01 -10.76 -7.38
CA SER A 119 -20.00 -9.65 -8.36
C SER A 119 -19.06 -8.51 -7.97
N VAL A 120 -18.44 -8.57 -6.78
CA VAL A 120 -17.48 -7.55 -6.30
C VAL A 120 -16.10 -8.17 -6.21
N GLU A 121 -15.20 -7.76 -7.07
CA GLU A 121 -13.82 -8.23 -7.11
C GLU A 121 -12.85 -7.25 -6.44
N ALA A 122 -13.21 -5.94 -6.43
CA ALA A 122 -12.37 -4.89 -5.87
C ALA A 122 -13.18 -3.78 -5.20
N LEU A 123 -12.53 -3.06 -4.29
CA LEU A 123 -13.02 -1.81 -3.74
C LEU A 123 -12.17 -0.66 -4.26
N VAL A 124 -12.84 0.39 -4.72
CA VAL A 124 -12.25 1.58 -5.34
C VAL A 124 -12.28 2.73 -4.36
N PHE A 125 -11.26 3.55 -4.38
CA PHE A 125 -11.08 4.68 -3.49
C PHE A 125 -10.94 5.99 -4.25
N ASP A 126 -11.54 7.05 -3.72
CA ASP A 126 -11.31 8.41 -4.18
C ASP A 126 -10.03 8.97 -3.54
N PHE A 127 -9.25 9.70 -4.31
CA PHE A 127 -7.99 10.30 -3.89
C PHE A 127 -8.09 11.81 -3.71
N LYS A 128 -7.36 12.30 -2.72
CA LYS A 128 -7.02 13.71 -2.57
C LYS A 128 -5.52 13.87 -2.79
N HIS A 129 -5.14 14.47 -3.89
CA HIS A 129 -3.75 14.76 -4.19
C HIS A 129 -3.35 16.09 -3.54
N PHE A 130 -2.41 16.03 -2.60
CA PHE A 130 -1.85 17.21 -1.98
C PHE A 130 -0.62 17.69 -2.78
N TYR A 131 -0.43 19.00 -2.85
CA TYR A 131 0.71 19.59 -3.54
C TYR A 131 1.39 20.65 -2.69
N GLY A 132 2.68 20.44 -2.41
CA GLY A 132 3.51 21.36 -1.64
C GLY A 132 3.22 21.40 -0.14
N ASN A 133 1.97 21.20 0.29
CA ASN A 133 1.58 21.15 1.70
C ASN A 133 0.21 20.46 1.88
N ALA A 134 -0.13 20.11 3.13
CA ALA A 134 -1.38 19.41 3.47
C ALA A 134 -2.67 20.24 3.33
N ASN A 135 -2.58 21.54 3.02
CA ASN A 135 -3.73 22.41 2.86
C ASN A 135 -4.08 22.68 1.39
N SER A 136 -3.20 22.28 0.47
CA SER A 136 -3.36 22.52 -0.97
C SER A 136 -3.70 21.22 -1.70
N VAL A 137 -4.95 21.09 -2.13
CA VAL A 137 -5.42 19.94 -2.90
C VAL A 137 -5.35 20.25 -4.40
N LEU A 138 -4.71 19.38 -5.15
CA LEU A 138 -4.63 19.47 -6.60
C LEU A 138 -5.94 18.95 -7.21
N ASN A 139 -6.59 19.79 -8.02
CA ASN A 139 -7.78 19.41 -8.79
C ASN A 139 -7.51 19.61 -10.29
N SER A 140 -6.67 18.74 -10.85
CA SER A 140 -6.29 18.79 -12.27
C SER A 140 -6.79 17.55 -13.01
N PRO A 141 -7.22 17.69 -14.27
CA PRO A 141 -7.65 16.53 -15.09
C PRO A 141 -6.55 15.52 -15.38
N GLY A 142 -5.28 15.87 -15.21
CA GLY A 142 -4.14 14.98 -15.43
C GLY A 142 -3.85 14.00 -14.28
N TRP A 143 -4.56 14.12 -13.15
CA TRP A 143 -4.39 13.25 -11.99
C TRP A 143 -5.56 12.28 -11.86
N TYR A 144 -5.26 11.00 -11.57
CA TYR A 144 -6.30 10.02 -11.33
C TYR A 144 -7.13 10.39 -10.09
N ARG A 145 -8.43 10.19 -10.16
CA ARG A 145 -9.35 10.49 -9.06
C ARG A 145 -9.71 9.27 -8.25
N THR A 146 -9.68 8.12 -8.88
CA THR A 146 -10.11 6.85 -8.27
C THR A 146 -9.19 5.73 -8.69
N GLU A 147 -8.89 4.84 -7.74
CA GLU A 147 -8.09 3.64 -7.99
C GLU A 147 -8.60 2.46 -7.15
N ALA A 148 -8.48 1.24 -7.68
CA ALA A 148 -8.70 0.04 -6.91
C ALA A 148 -7.51 -0.19 -5.97
N ARG A 149 -7.79 -0.31 -4.67
CA ARG A 149 -6.76 -0.55 -3.64
C ARG A 149 -6.98 -1.82 -2.85
N ILE A 150 -8.21 -2.33 -2.80
CA ILE A 150 -8.51 -3.59 -2.14
C ILE A 150 -9.10 -4.55 -3.18
N ILE A 151 -8.53 -5.73 -3.28
CA ILE A 151 -8.95 -6.78 -4.20
C ILE A 151 -9.20 -8.07 -3.45
N LYS A 152 -10.08 -8.93 -3.94
CA LYS A 152 -10.19 -10.31 -3.45
C LYS A 152 -8.94 -11.10 -3.82
N ASN A 153 -8.45 -11.89 -2.86
CA ASN A 153 -7.22 -12.67 -3.01
C ASN A 153 -7.54 -14.14 -3.32
#